data_bfa2f951cee5a1d320af08ab8c66b212
#
_entry.id   bfa2f951cee5a1d320af08ab8c66b212
#
_cell.length_a   1.000
_cell.length_b   1.000
_cell.length_c   1.000
_cell.angle_alpha   90.00
_cell.angle_beta   90.00
_cell.angle_gamma   90.00
#
_symmetry.space_group_name_H-M   'P 1'
#
loop_
_entity.id
_entity.type
_entity.pdbx_description
1 polymer ?
#
loop_
_entity_poly.entity_id
_entity_poly.type
_entity_poly.pdbx_seq_one_letter_code
_entity_poly.pdbx_strand_id
1 'polypeptide(L)'
;MKSAEEFIVESFLAYPDSLRLALVTETFPPEINGVAMTLGNLVKGLLKRGHAVQVVRPRQAREAAQTPRAGFDEILAKGIPIPNYPDLRFGLLSENRLMQLWRQRRPDIVHVATEGPLGWSAVTAARKLQLPVTSSFHTNFHHYSSHYGMGLLKVPIEAYLRKLHNRTLATLAPTQDAAHLLRDHGYRNVSVLSRGVALQQFTPALRSVQLRAS
;
A
#
# COMPACT_ATOMS: atom_id res chain seq x y z
N MET A 1 47.34 -31.95 8.89
CA MET A 1 46.15 -31.48 9.61
C MET A 1 45.23 -30.88 8.60
N LYS A 2 44.13 -31.55 8.22
CA LYS A 2 43.11 -31.01 7.35
C LYS A 2 42.17 -30.15 8.22
N SER A 3 42.04 -28.85 7.87
CA SER A 3 41.06 -27.99 8.53
C SER A 3 39.64 -28.52 8.25
N ALA A 4 38.89 -28.77 9.32
CA ALA A 4 37.47 -29.05 9.18
C ALA A 4 36.79 -27.81 8.58
N GLU A 5 36.20 -27.95 7.41
CA GLU A 5 35.29 -26.95 6.86
C GLU A 5 34.06 -26.88 7.78
N GLU A 6 33.90 -25.74 8.41
CA GLU A 6 32.77 -25.43 9.27
C GLU A 6 31.57 -25.13 8.39
N PHE A 7 30.61 -26.04 8.31
CA PHE A 7 29.36 -25.84 7.59
C PHE A 7 28.45 -24.93 8.41
N ILE A 8 28.12 -23.74 7.88
CA ILE A 8 27.08 -22.88 8.44
C ILE A 8 25.74 -23.37 7.89
N VAL A 9 24.93 -23.99 8.74
CA VAL A 9 23.56 -24.38 8.41
C VAL A 9 22.64 -23.19 8.74
N GLU A 10 22.25 -22.43 7.74
CA GLU A 10 21.18 -21.45 7.89
C GLU A 10 19.83 -22.15 7.84
N SER A 11 19.17 -22.27 9.00
CA SER A 11 17.80 -22.77 9.07
C SER A 11 16.83 -21.63 8.73
N PHE A 12 16.28 -21.65 7.55
CA PHE A 12 15.15 -20.79 7.23
C PHE A 12 13.90 -21.36 7.90
N LEU A 13 13.30 -20.56 8.80
CA LEU A 13 11.97 -20.88 9.32
C LEU A 13 11.01 -20.97 8.13
N ALA A 14 10.28 -22.06 8.01
CA ALA A 14 9.21 -22.17 7.02
C ALA A 14 8.22 -21.04 7.27
N TYR A 15 8.05 -20.16 6.27
CA TYR A 15 7.00 -19.16 6.36
C TYR A 15 5.65 -19.86 6.40
N PRO A 16 4.71 -19.39 7.23
CA PRO A 16 3.37 -19.96 7.24
C PRO A 16 2.78 -19.90 5.82
N ASP A 17 2.11 -20.96 5.40
CA ASP A 17 1.46 -21.05 4.08
C ASP A 17 0.45 -19.91 3.86
N SER A 18 -0.03 -19.31 4.92
CA SER A 18 -0.96 -18.18 4.92
C SER A 18 -0.52 -17.07 5.85
N LEU A 19 -0.48 -15.84 5.32
CA LEU A 19 -0.19 -14.62 6.06
C LEU A 19 -1.46 -13.80 6.24
N ARG A 20 -1.51 -13.05 7.33
CA ARG A 20 -2.52 -12.01 7.58
C ARG A 20 -1.93 -10.65 7.28
N LEU A 21 -2.37 -10.01 6.20
CA LEU A 21 -1.95 -8.66 5.79
C LEU A 21 -2.97 -7.63 6.26
N ALA A 22 -2.54 -6.55 6.91
CA ALA A 22 -3.32 -5.33 7.07
C ALA A 22 -2.92 -4.32 5.98
N LEU A 23 -3.83 -4.05 5.03
CA LEU A 23 -3.66 -3.04 3.99
C LEU A 23 -4.34 -1.74 4.43
N VAL A 24 -3.58 -0.66 4.54
CA VAL A 24 -4.09 0.66 4.95
C VAL A 24 -3.99 1.63 3.78
N THR A 25 -5.11 2.24 3.41
CA THR A 25 -5.18 3.11 2.23
C THR A 25 -6.33 4.13 2.34
N GLU A 26 -6.18 5.31 1.77
CA GLU A 26 -7.28 6.28 1.62
C GLU A 26 -8.14 6.00 0.37
N THR A 27 -7.69 5.16 -0.55
CA THR A 27 -8.43 4.84 -1.78
C THR A 27 -8.43 3.33 -2.03
N PHE A 28 -9.63 2.79 -2.31
CA PHE A 28 -9.85 1.36 -2.58
C PHE A 28 -11.15 1.19 -3.37
N PRO A 29 -11.37 0.10 -4.13
CA PRO A 29 -12.66 -0.15 -4.74
C PRO A 29 -13.83 -0.02 -3.73
N PRO A 30 -14.97 0.59 -4.13
CA PRO A 30 -15.43 0.84 -5.49
C PRO A 30 -14.91 2.11 -6.17
N GLU A 31 -13.98 2.84 -5.59
CA GLU A 31 -13.35 4.00 -6.26
C GLU A 31 -12.63 3.58 -7.55
N ILE A 32 -12.76 4.41 -8.60
CA ILE A 32 -12.18 4.14 -9.91
C ILE A 32 -10.99 5.07 -10.13
N ASN A 33 -9.82 4.63 -9.67
CA ASN A 33 -8.54 5.27 -9.95
C ASN A 33 -7.42 4.22 -10.00
N GLY A 34 -6.26 4.60 -10.51
CA GLY A 34 -5.14 3.67 -10.73
C GLY A 34 -4.62 2.98 -9.48
N VAL A 35 -4.65 3.67 -8.33
CA VAL A 35 -4.22 3.11 -7.04
C VAL A 35 -5.24 2.12 -6.52
N ALA A 36 -6.53 2.52 -6.46
CA ALA A 36 -7.62 1.65 -6.03
C ALA A 36 -7.68 0.34 -6.82
N MET A 37 -7.56 0.43 -8.17
CA MET A 37 -7.55 -0.74 -9.05
C MET A 37 -6.34 -1.65 -8.79
N THR A 38 -5.16 -1.07 -8.59
CA THR A 38 -3.93 -1.82 -8.27
C THR A 38 -4.08 -2.58 -6.95
N LEU A 39 -4.55 -1.88 -5.90
CA LEU A 39 -4.75 -2.47 -4.58
C LEU A 39 -5.86 -3.53 -4.57
N GLY A 40 -6.95 -3.29 -5.30
CA GLY A 40 -8.02 -4.29 -5.47
C GLY A 40 -7.51 -5.57 -6.12
N ASN A 41 -6.66 -5.47 -7.14
CA ASN A 41 -6.04 -6.63 -7.79
C ASN A 41 -5.03 -7.33 -6.88
N LEU A 42 -4.24 -6.58 -6.11
CA LEU A 42 -3.33 -7.13 -5.11
C LEU A 42 -4.11 -7.97 -4.07
N VAL A 43 -5.17 -7.41 -3.49
CA VAL A 43 -6.02 -8.11 -2.51
C VAL A 43 -6.63 -9.37 -3.10
N LYS A 44 -7.20 -9.29 -4.32
CA LYS A 44 -7.73 -10.48 -5.02
C LYS A 44 -6.66 -11.56 -5.21
N GLY A 45 -5.44 -11.17 -5.57
CA GLY A 45 -4.32 -12.08 -5.75
C GLY A 45 -3.88 -12.76 -4.45
N LEU A 46 -3.84 -12.01 -3.35
CA LEU A 46 -3.50 -12.54 -2.01
C LEU A 46 -4.56 -13.52 -1.51
N LEU A 47 -5.84 -13.16 -1.62
CA LEU A 47 -6.94 -14.06 -1.22
C LEU A 47 -6.96 -15.36 -2.03
N LYS A 48 -6.66 -15.31 -3.34
CA LYS A 48 -6.52 -16.52 -4.18
C LYS A 48 -5.38 -17.41 -3.74
N ARG A 49 -4.35 -16.86 -3.09
CA ARG A 49 -3.21 -17.62 -2.53
C ARG A 49 -3.45 -18.09 -1.09
N GLY A 50 -4.66 -17.91 -0.57
CA GLY A 50 -5.02 -18.35 0.78
C GLY A 50 -4.58 -17.41 1.91
N HIS A 51 -4.07 -16.21 1.58
CA HIS A 51 -3.76 -15.21 2.61
C HIS A 51 -5.03 -14.53 3.12
N ALA A 52 -5.01 -14.10 4.39
CA ALA A 52 -6.05 -13.26 4.96
C ALA A 52 -5.69 -11.78 4.79
N VAL A 53 -6.65 -10.97 4.38
CA VAL A 53 -6.43 -9.53 4.17
C VAL A 53 -7.45 -8.70 4.94
N GLN A 54 -6.94 -7.77 5.75
CA GLN A 54 -7.72 -6.74 6.41
C GLN A 54 -7.46 -5.40 5.72
N VAL A 55 -8.47 -4.81 5.08
CA VAL A 55 -8.38 -3.49 4.47
C VAL A 55 -8.89 -2.44 5.44
N VAL A 56 -8.07 -1.44 5.74
CA VAL A 56 -8.45 -0.26 6.54
C VAL A 56 -8.48 0.95 5.62
N ARG A 57 -9.66 1.54 5.44
CA ARG A 57 -9.87 2.67 4.52
C ARG A 57 -10.97 3.64 5.01
N PRO A 58 -11.06 4.87 4.49
CA PRO A 58 -12.19 5.74 4.78
C PRO A 58 -13.50 5.20 4.21
N ARG A 59 -14.59 5.46 4.92
CA ARG A 59 -15.95 5.22 4.43
C ARG A 59 -16.29 6.23 3.34
N GLN A 60 -16.82 5.76 2.23
CA GLN A 60 -17.32 6.61 1.16
C GLN A 60 -18.74 7.15 1.45
N ALA A 61 -19.13 8.24 0.76
CA ALA A 61 -20.41 8.90 1.04
C ALA A 61 -21.64 8.03 0.72
N ARG A 62 -21.52 7.19 -0.32
CA ARG A 62 -22.61 6.29 -0.78
C ARG A 62 -22.06 4.88 -0.88
N GLU A 63 -22.01 4.20 0.24
CA GLU A 63 -21.47 2.86 0.29
C GLU A 63 -22.55 1.86 0.67
N ALA A 64 -22.79 0.88 -0.21
CA ALA A 64 -23.65 -0.25 0.08
C ALA A 64 -22.98 -1.18 1.09
N ALA A 65 -23.79 -1.90 1.86
CA ALA A 65 -23.30 -2.96 2.74
C ALA A 65 -22.51 -3.99 1.91
N GLN A 66 -21.31 -4.31 2.35
CA GLN A 66 -20.48 -5.29 1.64
C GLN A 66 -20.88 -6.70 2.04
N THR A 67 -20.80 -7.61 1.08
CA THR A 67 -20.98 -9.03 1.35
C THR A 67 -19.74 -9.60 2.03
N PRO A 68 -19.89 -10.26 3.19
CA PRO A 68 -18.75 -10.91 3.85
C PRO A 68 -18.05 -11.91 2.91
N ARG A 69 -16.73 -11.91 2.92
CA ARG A 69 -15.90 -12.86 2.16
C ARG A 69 -14.93 -13.55 3.10
N ALA A 70 -14.76 -14.84 2.94
CA ALA A 70 -13.76 -15.59 3.73
C ALA A 70 -12.36 -15.01 3.54
N GLY A 71 -11.65 -14.82 4.64
CA GLY A 71 -10.28 -14.26 4.64
C GLY A 71 -10.19 -12.77 4.34
N PHE A 72 -11.31 -12.05 4.17
CA PHE A 72 -11.34 -10.62 3.87
C PHE A 72 -12.15 -9.85 4.91
N ASP A 73 -11.48 -8.96 5.63
CA ASP A 73 -12.08 -8.02 6.57
C ASP A 73 -11.93 -6.60 6.04
N GLU A 74 -12.95 -5.78 6.18
CA GLU A 74 -12.90 -4.36 5.83
C GLU A 74 -13.25 -3.50 7.03
N ILE A 75 -12.35 -2.57 7.36
CA ILE A 75 -12.48 -1.65 8.50
C ILE A 75 -12.64 -0.24 7.94
N LEU A 76 -13.82 0.32 8.15
CA LEU A 76 -14.17 1.64 7.66
C LEU A 76 -13.89 2.73 8.69
N ALA A 77 -12.91 3.57 8.40
CA ALA A 77 -12.60 4.77 9.16
C ALA A 77 -13.58 5.91 8.82
N LYS A 78 -13.71 6.90 9.71
CA LYS A 78 -14.41 8.14 9.36
C LYS A 78 -13.70 8.83 8.22
N GLY A 79 -14.42 9.17 7.14
CA GLY A 79 -13.86 9.86 5.97
C GLY A 79 -14.17 11.35 6.00
N ILE A 80 -13.16 12.21 5.77
CA ILE A 80 -13.30 13.65 5.54
C ILE A 80 -12.99 13.94 4.07
N PRO A 81 -13.87 14.67 3.34
CA PRO A 81 -13.59 15.04 1.95
C PRO A 81 -12.28 15.81 1.82
N ILE A 82 -11.54 15.54 0.76
CA ILE A 82 -10.34 16.32 0.42
C ILE A 82 -10.79 17.57 -0.38
N PRO A 83 -10.38 18.79 0.04
CA PRO A 83 -10.70 20.00 -0.74
C PRO A 83 -10.27 19.83 -2.20
N ASN A 84 -11.13 20.23 -3.13
CA ASN A 84 -10.96 20.11 -4.58
C ASN A 84 -10.99 18.68 -5.16
N TYR A 85 -11.17 17.64 -4.31
CA TYR A 85 -11.27 16.24 -4.73
C TYR A 85 -12.46 15.57 -4.03
N PRO A 86 -13.70 15.82 -4.49
CA PRO A 86 -14.94 15.41 -3.79
C PRO A 86 -15.07 13.89 -3.66
N ASP A 87 -14.46 13.15 -4.57
CA ASP A 87 -14.50 11.69 -4.60
C ASP A 87 -13.40 11.04 -3.73
N LEU A 88 -12.46 11.82 -3.21
CA LEU A 88 -11.39 11.34 -2.34
C LEU A 88 -11.62 11.80 -0.90
N ARG A 89 -11.27 10.92 0.03
CA ARG A 89 -11.43 11.19 1.47
C ARG A 89 -10.17 10.86 2.24
N PHE A 90 -9.81 11.74 3.17
CA PHE A 90 -8.86 11.36 4.21
C PHE A 90 -9.52 10.45 5.23
N GLY A 91 -8.87 9.36 5.55
CA GLY A 91 -9.30 8.47 6.62
C GLY A 91 -8.86 9.00 7.97
N LEU A 92 -9.81 9.11 8.92
CA LEU A 92 -9.51 9.45 10.31
C LEU A 92 -9.74 8.23 11.20
N LEU A 93 -8.69 7.54 11.50
CA LEU A 93 -8.68 6.49 12.52
C LEU A 93 -7.44 6.71 13.36
N SER A 94 -7.66 6.92 14.66
CA SER A 94 -6.56 7.22 15.56
C SER A 94 -5.63 6.01 15.72
N GLU A 95 -4.37 6.28 15.98
CA GLU A 95 -3.37 5.29 16.32
C GLU A 95 -3.85 4.30 17.40
N ASN A 96 -4.47 4.80 18.48
CA ASN A 96 -4.97 3.95 19.57
C ASN A 96 -6.04 2.96 19.11
N ARG A 97 -6.93 3.36 18.20
CA ARG A 97 -7.94 2.46 17.62
C ARG A 97 -7.32 1.39 16.75
N LEU A 98 -6.32 1.74 15.94
CA LEU A 98 -5.56 0.77 15.15
C LEU A 98 -4.79 -0.19 16.06
N MET A 99 -4.16 0.30 17.13
CA MET A 99 -3.49 -0.55 18.11
C MET A 99 -4.46 -1.52 18.79
N GLN A 100 -5.66 -1.05 19.17
CA GLN A 100 -6.69 -1.91 19.75
C GLN A 100 -7.13 -3.01 18.76
N LEU A 101 -7.39 -2.64 17.51
CA LEU A 101 -7.75 -3.57 16.44
C LEU A 101 -6.67 -4.64 16.25
N TRP A 102 -5.40 -4.22 16.12
CA TRP A 102 -4.30 -5.13 15.84
C TRP A 102 -3.80 -5.92 17.06
N ARG A 103 -4.17 -5.54 18.28
CA ARG A 103 -4.00 -6.41 19.47
C ARG A 103 -5.00 -7.55 19.47
N GLN A 104 -6.23 -7.32 18.99
CA GLN A 104 -7.28 -8.35 18.92
C GLN A 104 -7.09 -9.28 17.70
N ARG A 105 -6.74 -8.69 16.55
CA ARG A 105 -6.54 -9.40 15.28
C ARG A 105 -5.19 -9.00 14.69
N ARG A 106 -4.13 -9.58 15.25
CA ARG A 106 -2.76 -9.22 14.92
C ARG A 106 -2.44 -9.60 13.48
N PRO A 107 -2.06 -8.64 12.60
CA PRO A 107 -1.51 -8.95 11.30
C PRO A 107 -0.05 -9.40 11.40
N ASP A 108 0.40 -10.19 10.43
CA ASP A 108 1.81 -10.55 10.29
C ASP A 108 2.60 -9.42 9.66
N ILE A 109 1.94 -8.63 8.79
CA ILE A 109 2.52 -7.46 8.13
C ILE A 109 1.47 -6.38 7.92
N VAL A 110 1.87 -5.12 8.08
CA VAL A 110 1.08 -3.93 7.74
C VAL A 110 1.65 -3.31 6.47
N HIS A 111 0.80 -3.05 5.48
CA HIS A 111 1.18 -2.34 4.26
C HIS A 111 0.40 -1.04 4.15
N VAL A 112 1.10 0.08 4.11
CA VAL A 112 0.53 1.42 3.97
C VAL A 112 0.67 1.87 2.52
N ALA A 113 -0.44 1.97 1.81
CA ALA A 113 -0.45 2.27 0.38
C ALA A 113 -0.64 3.75 0.06
N THR A 114 -1.06 4.57 1.03
CA THR A 114 -1.23 6.01 0.85
C THR A 114 -0.70 6.78 2.05
N GLU A 115 -0.21 7.98 1.79
CA GLU A 115 0.56 8.78 2.74
C GLU A 115 -0.28 9.76 3.58
N GLY A 116 -1.60 9.62 3.56
CA GLY A 116 -2.50 10.51 4.31
C GLY A 116 -2.48 10.28 5.83
N PRO A 117 -3.38 10.97 6.56
CA PRO A 117 -3.45 10.88 8.02
C PRO A 117 -3.68 9.46 8.55
N LEU A 118 -4.46 8.65 7.82
CA LEU A 118 -4.68 7.25 8.15
C LEU A 118 -3.39 6.44 8.02
N GLY A 119 -2.63 6.66 6.93
CA GLY A 119 -1.34 6.02 6.71
C GLY A 119 -0.33 6.37 7.81
N TRP A 120 -0.27 7.63 8.24
CA TRP A 120 0.59 8.05 9.35
C TRP A 120 0.23 7.36 10.66
N SER A 121 -1.06 7.33 10.99
CA SER A 121 -1.56 6.62 12.18
C SER A 121 -1.20 5.14 12.15
N ALA A 122 -1.32 4.51 10.97
CA ALA A 122 -1.01 3.10 10.77
C ALA A 122 0.49 2.79 10.95
N VAL A 123 1.38 3.57 10.34
CA VAL A 123 2.83 3.42 10.54
C VAL A 123 3.19 3.55 12.03
N THR A 124 2.59 4.54 12.71
CA THR A 124 2.86 4.77 14.12
C THR A 124 2.36 3.63 15.00
N ALA A 125 1.13 3.16 14.78
CA ALA A 125 0.55 2.03 15.51
C ALA A 125 1.33 0.73 15.29
N ALA A 126 1.67 0.42 14.03
CA ALA A 126 2.44 -0.77 13.68
C ALA A 126 3.81 -0.79 14.39
N ARG A 127 4.54 0.32 14.35
CA ARG A 127 5.84 0.45 15.04
C ARG A 127 5.74 0.26 16.56
N LYS A 128 4.72 0.86 17.20
CA LYS A 128 4.50 0.66 18.65
C LYS A 128 4.15 -0.77 19.01
N LEU A 129 3.48 -1.50 18.13
CA LEU A 129 3.16 -2.92 18.29
C LEU A 129 4.27 -3.86 17.81
N GLN A 130 5.39 -3.33 17.34
CA GLN A 130 6.49 -4.10 16.74
C GLN A 130 6.01 -5.01 15.61
N LEU A 131 5.09 -4.50 14.78
CA LEU A 131 4.63 -5.15 13.57
C LEU A 131 5.52 -4.75 12.40
N PRO A 132 5.91 -5.69 11.52
CA PRO A 132 6.53 -5.34 10.25
C PRO A 132 5.62 -4.39 9.47
N VAL A 133 6.16 -3.25 9.02
CA VAL A 133 5.40 -2.28 8.24
C VAL A 133 6.16 -1.90 6.98
N THR A 134 5.47 -1.96 5.84
CA THR A 134 5.95 -1.54 4.52
C THR A 134 5.05 -0.44 3.98
N SER A 135 5.53 0.29 2.99
CA SER A 135 4.74 1.33 2.33
C SER A 135 4.91 1.28 0.82
N SER A 136 3.92 1.76 0.07
CA SER A 136 4.02 1.98 -1.37
C SER A 136 4.06 3.46 -1.69
N PHE A 137 4.86 3.81 -2.69
CA PHE A 137 4.91 5.14 -3.25
C PHE A 137 4.14 5.16 -4.57
N HIS A 138 2.95 5.77 -4.55
CA HIS A 138 2.07 5.86 -5.73
C HIS A 138 2.00 7.28 -6.30
N THR A 139 2.67 8.22 -5.66
CA THR A 139 2.64 9.64 -5.98
C THR A 139 3.59 9.95 -7.14
N ASN A 140 3.14 10.76 -8.10
CA ASN A 140 4.00 11.23 -9.17
C ASN A 140 4.63 12.57 -8.75
N PHE A 141 5.93 12.58 -8.46
CA PHE A 141 6.67 13.78 -8.06
C PHE A 141 6.51 14.95 -9.04
N HIS A 142 6.42 14.69 -10.34
CA HIS A 142 6.27 15.71 -11.35
C HIS A 142 4.92 16.42 -11.29
N HIS A 143 3.86 15.74 -10.88
CA HIS A 143 2.54 16.36 -10.71
C HIS A 143 2.42 17.19 -9.44
N TYR A 144 3.14 16.87 -8.37
CA TYR A 144 3.13 17.66 -7.13
C TYR A 144 3.77 19.03 -7.31
N SER A 145 4.78 19.15 -8.18
CA SER A 145 5.50 20.41 -8.35
C SER A 145 4.81 21.39 -9.28
N SER A 146 4.03 20.92 -10.25
CA SER A 146 3.48 21.77 -11.32
C SER A 146 2.00 22.17 -11.16
N HIS A 147 1.19 21.34 -10.49
CA HIS A 147 -0.27 21.56 -10.47
C HIS A 147 -0.82 22.25 -9.22
N TYR A 148 -0.06 22.34 -8.12
CA TYR A 148 -0.60 22.84 -6.86
C TYR A 148 -0.25 24.28 -6.51
N GLY A 149 0.52 25.01 -7.33
CA GLY A 149 0.88 26.41 -7.03
C GLY A 149 1.54 26.62 -5.66
N MET A 150 1.99 25.53 -4.99
CA MET A 150 2.38 25.48 -3.59
C MET A 150 3.89 25.56 -3.41
N GLY A 151 4.58 26.52 -4.05
CA GLY A 151 6.03 26.66 -3.95
C GLY A 151 6.57 26.62 -2.53
N LEU A 152 5.89 27.23 -1.57
CA LEU A 152 6.30 27.26 -0.16
C LEU A 152 5.98 25.96 0.61
N LEU A 153 4.98 25.16 0.17
CA LEU A 153 4.57 23.93 0.86
C LEU A 153 5.27 22.68 0.32
N LYS A 154 6.02 22.79 -0.77
CA LYS A 154 6.74 21.66 -1.37
C LYS A 154 7.71 21.01 -0.39
N VAL A 155 8.58 21.82 0.24
CA VAL A 155 9.60 21.32 1.16
C VAL A 155 9.02 20.62 2.38
N PRO A 156 8.01 21.15 3.10
CA PRO A 156 7.40 20.45 4.22
C PRO A 156 6.65 19.18 3.81
N ILE A 157 6.00 19.16 2.64
CA ILE A 157 5.33 17.95 2.14
C ILE A 157 6.36 16.86 1.82
N GLU A 158 7.43 17.17 1.10
CA GLU A 158 8.52 16.22 0.82
C GLU A 158 9.17 15.69 2.10
N ALA A 159 9.41 16.55 3.08
CA ALA A 159 9.93 16.15 4.38
C ALA A 159 8.97 15.20 5.12
N TYR A 160 7.67 15.49 5.08
CA TYR A 160 6.63 14.63 5.65
C TYR A 160 6.61 13.25 4.97
N LEU A 161 6.54 13.19 3.65
CA LEU A 161 6.52 11.95 2.88
C LEU A 161 7.77 11.12 3.16
N ARG A 162 8.95 11.73 3.06
CA ARG A 162 10.21 11.07 3.38
C ARG A 162 10.25 10.54 4.81
N LYS A 163 9.75 11.32 5.79
CA LYS A 163 9.68 10.89 7.19
C LYS A 163 8.75 9.69 7.37
N LEU A 164 7.61 9.67 6.70
CA LEU A 164 6.67 8.54 6.74
C LEU A 164 7.32 7.27 6.20
N HIS A 165 7.83 7.33 4.98
CA HIS A 165 8.41 6.17 4.30
C HIS A 165 9.67 5.65 4.98
N ASN A 166 10.53 6.52 5.48
CA ASN A 166 11.75 6.13 6.21
C ASN A 166 11.47 5.49 7.59
N ARG A 167 10.23 5.46 8.03
CA ARG A 167 9.78 4.73 9.23
C ARG A 167 9.30 3.32 8.92
N THR A 168 9.27 2.93 7.66
CA THR A 168 8.87 1.58 7.20
C THR A 168 10.09 0.72 6.89
N LEU A 169 9.92 -0.60 6.91
CA LEU A 169 10.99 -1.56 6.59
C LEU A 169 11.37 -1.53 5.11
N ALA A 170 10.38 -1.25 4.24
CA ALA A 170 10.58 -1.09 2.82
C ALA A 170 9.57 -0.10 2.24
N THR A 171 10.04 0.72 1.30
CA THR A 171 9.22 1.59 0.45
C THR A 171 9.17 0.99 -0.95
N LEU A 172 7.99 0.63 -1.43
CA LEU A 172 7.79 -0.02 -2.71
C LEU A 172 7.51 1.03 -3.80
N ALA A 173 8.42 1.15 -4.75
CA ALA A 173 8.30 2.05 -5.90
C ALA A 173 7.78 1.29 -7.13
N PRO A 174 6.97 1.91 -8.01
CA PRO A 174 6.37 1.22 -9.16
C PRO A 174 7.35 0.91 -10.30
N THR A 175 8.46 1.63 -10.39
CA THR A 175 9.49 1.49 -11.43
C THR A 175 10.90 1.68 -10.88
N GLN A 176 11.91 1.26 -11.61
CA GLN A 176 13.32 1.51 -11.27
C GLN A 176 13.63 3.01 -11.23
N ASP A 177 13.14 3.79 -12.21
CA ASP A 177 13.36 5.23 -12.25
C ASP A 177 12.78 5.93 -11.03
N ALA A 178 11.55 5.53 -10.61
CA ALA A 178 10.96 6.03 -9.39
C ALA A 178 11.78 5.64 -8.15
N ALA A 179 12.33 4.43 -8.12
CA ALA A 179 13.17 3.98 -7.02
C ALA A 179 14.49 4.76 -6.95
N HIS A 180 15.13 5.04 -8.09
CA HIS A 180 16.32 5.90 -8.15
C HIS A 180 16.01 7.30 -7.65
N LEU A 181 14.98 7.93 -8.18
CA LEU A 181 14.53 9.26 -7.76
C LEU A 181 14.27 9.35 -6.26
N LEU A 182 13.60 8.36 -5.69
CA LEU A 182 13.33 8.31 -4.26
C LEU A 182 14.63 8.24 -3.44
N ARG A 183 15.58 7.42 -3.85
CA ARG A 183 16.89 7.30 -3.15
C ARG A 183 17.66 8.62 -3.20
N ASP A 184 17.66 9.31 -4.35
CA ASP A 184 18.29 10.62 -4.51
C ASP A 184 17.66 11.69 -3.61
N HIS A 185 16.36 11.55 -3.30
CA HIS A 185 15.64 12.41 -2.35
C HIS A 185 15.73 11.94 -0.90
N GLY A 186 16.61 10.98 -0.58
CA GLY A 186 16.90 10.53 0.79
C GLY A 186 15.88 9.55 1.38
N TYR A 187 15.10 8.86 0.53
CA TYR A 187 14.29 7.72 0.96
C TYR A 187 15.18 6.49 1.15
N ARG A 188 14.93 5.76 2.23
CA ARG A 188 15.71 4.56 2.60
C ARG A 188 14.92 3.29 2.26
N ASN A 189 15.65 2.18 2.11
CA ASN A 189 15.03 0.84 1.91
C ASN A 189 14.02 0.81 0.76
N VAL A 190 14.36 1.45 -0.36
CA VAL A 190 13.50 1.50 -1.54
C VAL A 190 13.69 0.25 -2.39
N SER A 191 12.60 -0.47 -2.63
CA SER A 191 12.51 -1.65 -3.49
C SER A 191 11.51 -1.41 -4.61
N VAL A 192 11.65 -2.16 -5.71
CA VAL A 192 10.70 -2.05 -6.84
C VAL A 192 9.62 -3.11 -6.70
N LEU A 193 8.37 -2.67 -6.73
CA LEU A 193 7.19 -3.52 -6.93
C LEU A 193 6.41 -2.98 -8.12
N SER A 194 6.65 -3.55 -9.29
CA SER A 194 5.98 -3.14 -10.52
C SER A 194 4.50 -3.55 -10.50
N ARG A 195 3.69 -2.75 -11.21
CA ARG A 195 2.27 -3.08 -11.40
C ARG A 195 2.16 -4.23 -12.39
N GLY A 196 1.40 -5.26 -12.02
CA GLY A 196 1.07 -6.37 -12.91
C GLY A 196 0.03 -5.95 -13.96
N VAL A 197 -0.02 -6.74 -15.04
CA VAL A 197 -1.04 -6.63 -16.08
C VAL A 197 -1.98 -7.84 -15.97
N ALA A 198 -3.28 -7.61 -16.15
CA ALA A 198 -4.27 -8.67 -16.18
C ALA A 198 -4.16 -9.46 -17.52
N LEU A 199 -3.27 -10.46 -17.57
CA LEU A 199 -2.97 -11.24 -18.79
C LEU A 199 -4.20 -11.95 -19.38
N GLN A 200 -5.22 -12.20 -18.57
CA GLN A 200 -6.49 -12.78 -19.02
C GLN A 200 -7.34 -11.78 -19.84
N GLN A 201 -7.19 -10.48 -19.58
CA GLN A 201 -7.91 -9.41 -20.28
C GLN A 201 -7.08 -8.81 -21.41
N PHE A 202 -5.77 -8.76 -21.25
CA PHE A 202 -4.83 -8.16 -22.20
C PHE A 202 -3.94 -9.27 -22.80
N THR A 203 -4.52 -10.05 -23.71
CA THR A 203 -3.80 -11.07 -24.47
C THR A 203 -3.72 -10.70 -25.96
N PRO A 204 -2.62 -11.01 -26.64
CA PRO A 204 -2.49 -10.79 -28.09
C PRO A 204 -3.61 -11.43 -28.92
N ALA A 205 -4.20 -12.52 -28.41
CA ALA A 205 -5.32 -13.21 -29.07
C ALA A 205 -6.61 -12.36 -29.16
N LEU A 206 -6.78 -11.36 -28.28
CA LEU A 206 -7.91 -10.42 -28.31
C LEU A 206 -7.65 -9.18 -29.19
N ARG A 207 -6.55 -9.17 -29.93
CA ARG A 207 -6.22 -8.05 -30.83
C ARG A 207 -7.26 -7.95 -31.95
N SER A 208 -7.96 -6.83 -32.01
CA SER A 208 -8.87 -6.51 -33.10
C SER A 208 -8.23 -5.53 -34.08
N VAL A 209 -8.13 -5.93 -35.34
CA VAL A 209 -7.65 -5.07 -36.42
C VAL A 209 -8.67 -3.94 -36.70
N GLN A 210 -9.96 -4.24 -36.56
CA GLN A 210 -11.06 -3.27 -36.79
C GLN A 210 -11.06 -2.14 -35.77
N LEU A 211 -10.82 -2.42 -34.47
CA LEU A 211 -10.73 -1.41 -33.41
C LEU A 211 -9.48 -0.51 -33.52
N ARG A 212 -8.50 -0.92 -34.33
CA ARG A 212 -7.28 -0.12 -34.55
C ARG A 212 -7.39 0.80 -35.79
N ALA A 213 -8.32 0.49 -36.67
CA ALA A 213 -8.55 1.25 -37.90
C ALA A 213 -9.65 2.32 -37.74
N SER A 214 -10.36 2.34 -36.59
CA SER A 214 -11.31 3.38 -36.19
C SER A 214 -10.58 4.45 -35.34
#